data_5236a87d98ec5103bb1d479a9353b07d
#
_entry.id   5236a87d98ec5103bb1d479a9353b07d
#
_cell.length_a   1.000
_cell.length_b   1.000
_cell.length_c   1.000
_cell.angle_alpha   90.00
_cell.angle_beta   90.00
_cell.angle_gamma   90.00
#
_symmetry.space_group_name_H-M   'P 1'
#
loop_
_entity.id
_entity.type
_entity.pdbx_description
1 polymer ?
#
loop_
_entity_poly.entity_id
_entity_poly.type
_entity_poly.pdbx_seq_one_letter_code
_entity_poly.pdbx_strand_id
1 'polypeptide(L)'
;MLKTMLSPAAATVAIILFCFLLLLAAPLFFVGGPDWVASTLLKNAWNFGHVIFFTLLLVVVQWFIPLTRWRHWVGVTLLALLLGGALEIAQHFVGRHASWSDVFNNLAGVWLGLFWGQHLSGTQHPDWVRLGRFLSLLLIAPALWLVIESAWAEVNLRRAFPQLNSFETRYERQQLVFNPERIDAQLTDAIASHSAQSVQFTFAAGDYAGLRLRVCYGDWSGYERLAMDLFNPDAEPLPLVLRLSDVIHDRGSNSYNDRFNRALLLQSGWNQVHVAIADIKQSPKHRSMQLNTLCNLGLFASDLKQARRFYLDNIRLE
;
A
#
# COMPACT_ATOMS: atom_id res chain seq x y z
N MET A 1 -4.89 31.93 -19.32
CA MET A 1 -3.44 32.14 -19.37
C MET A 1 -2.77 31.36 -20.51
N LEU A 2 -2.90 30.03 -20.64
CA LEU A 2 -2.31 29.32 -21.82
C LEU A 2 -2.81 29.81 -23.19
N LYS A 3 -4.11 30.13 -23.34
CA LYS A 3 -4.68 30.66 -24.60
C LYS A 3 -4.12 32.01 -25.02
N THR A 4 -3.53 32.78 -24.11
CA THR A 4 -2.92 34.07 -24.37
C THR A 4 -1.42 34.02 -24.63
N MET A 5 -0.78 32.88 -24.34
CA MET A 5 0.67 32.66 -24.50
C MET A 5 1.04 31.82 -25.73
N LEU A 6 0.10 31.02 -26.25
CA LEU A 6 0.34 30.15 -27.41
C LEU A 6 -0.40 30.69 -28.66
N SER A 7 0.22 30.53 -29.83
CA SER A 7 -0.51 30.74 -31.08
C SER A 7 -1.69 29.75 -31.18
N PRO A 8 -2.77 30.08 -31.91
CA PRO A 8 -3.92 29.16 -32.04
C PRO A 8 -3.53 27.76 -32.51
N ALA A 9 -2.55 27.66 -33.41
CA ALA A 9 -2.03 26.37 -33.87
C ALA A 9 -1.31 25.58 -32.76
N ALA A 10 -0.46 26.26 -31.97
CA ALA A 10 0.25 25.62 -30.85
C ALA A 10 -0.72 25.17 -29.74
N ALA A 11 -1.78 25.92 -29.47
CA ALA A 11 -2.84 25.53 -28.54
C ALA A 11 -3.59 24.28 -29.02
N THR A 12 -3.92 24.22 -30.32
CA THR A 12 -4.58 23.04 -30.92
C THR A 12 -3.68 21.78 -30.82
N VAL A 13 -2.40 21.91 -31.16
CA VAL A 13 -1.43 20.78 -31.04
C VAL A 13 -1.31 20.31 -29.59
N ALA A 14 -1.22 21.24 -28.64
CA ALA A 14 -1.14 20.90 -27.21
C ALA A 14 -2.39 20.14 -26.75
N ILE A 15 -3.59 20.53 -27.19
CA ILE A 15 -4.84 19.84 -26.88
C ILE A 15 -4.86 18.44 -27.48
N ILE A 16 -4.48 18.30 -28.75
CA ILE A 16 -4.44 16.99 -29.42
C ILE A 16 -3.49 16.04 -28.70
N LEU A 17 -2.27 16.50 -28.40
CA LEU A 17 -1.29 15.72 -27.65
C LEU A 17 -1.82 15.32 -26.27
N PHE A 18 -2.49 16.23 -25.60
CA PHE A 18 -3.05 15.96 -24.28
C PHE A 18 -4.22 14.97 -24.32
N CYS A 19 -5.13 15.09 -25.31
CA CYS A 19 -6.18 14.09 -25.54
C CYS A 19 -5.59 12.72 -25.86
N PHE A 20 -4.52 12.67 -26.65
CA PHE A 20 -3.82 11.43 -26.97
C PHE A 20 -3.20 10.79 -25.72
N LEU A 21 -2.56 11.58 -24.85
CA LEU A 21 -2.02 11.07 -23.57
C LEU A 21 -3.11 10.53 -22.64
N LEU A 22 -4.27 11.19 -22.57
CA LEU A 22 -5.42 10.68 -21.81
C LEU A 22 -5.94 9.36 -22.36
N LEU A 23 -6.03 9.23 -23.69
CA LEU A 23 -6.43 7.98 -24.34
C LEU A 23 -5.43 6.84 -24.07
N LEU A 24 -4.12 7.15 -24.07
CA LEU A 24 -3.08 6.18 -23.71
C LEU A 24 -3.13 5.77 -22.21
N ALA A 25 -3.56 6.68 -21.34
CA ALA A 25 -3.69 6.41 -19.93
C ALA A 25 -4.97 5.62 -19.57
N ALA A 26 -6.02 5.71 -20.39
CA ALA A 26 -7.31 5.05 -20.12
C ALA A 26 -7.19 3.52 -19.90
N PRO A 27 -6.40 2.75 -20.67
CA PRO A 27 -6.22 1.31 -20.44
C PRO A 27 -5.66 0.97 -19.07
N LEU A 28 -4.92 1.88 -18.41
CA LEU A 28 -4.36 1.66 -17.07
C LEU A 28 -5.44 1.41 -16.02
N PHE A 29 -6.67 1.88 -16.23
CA PHE A 29 -7.80 1.59 -15.37
C PHE A 29 -8.23 0.10 -15.42
N PHE A 30 -7.92 -0.59 -16.51
CA PHE A 30 -8.27 -1.99 -16.73
C PHE A 30 -7.09 -2.94 -16.53
N VAL A 31 -5.87 -2.48 -16.80
CA VAL A 31 -4.64 -3.19 -16.45
C VAL A 31 -4.49 -3.07 -14.93
N GLY A 32 -4.45 -4.19 -14.23
CA GLY A 32 -4.37 -4.21 -12.76
C GLY A 32 -3.33 -3.22 -12.22
N GLY A 33 -3.64 -2.62 -11.07
CA GLY A 33 -2.73 -1.74 -10.35
C GLY A 33 -1.50 -2.50 -9.79
N PRO A 34 -0.71 -1.85 -8.92
CA PRO A 34 0.42 -2.49 -8.27
C PRO A 34 -0.01 -3.78 -7.56
N ASP A 35 0.77 -4.84 -7.75
CA ASP A 35 0.50 -6.15 -7.16
C ASP A 35 0.54 -6.10 -5.61
N TRP A 36 0.23 -7.25 -4.97
CA TRP A 36 0.21 -7.34 -3.50
C TRP A 36 1.60 -7.13 -2.87
N VAL A 37 2.68 -7.32 -3.64
CA VAL A 37 4.08 -7.12 -3.21
C VAL A 37 4.46 -5.63 -3.20
N ALA A 38 3.79 -4.81 -4.01
CA ALA A 38 4.09 -3.39 -4.13
C ALA A 38 3.95 -2.64 -2.81
N SER A 39 4.76 -1.58 -2.63
CA SER A 39 4.72 -0.74 -1.42
C SER A 39 3.36 -0.05 -1.27
N THR A 40 2.99 0.25 -0.03
CA THR A 40 1.76 1.00 0.28
C THR A 40 1.77 2.36 -0.41
N LEU A 41 2.94 3.01 -0.49
CA LEU A 41 3.11 4.26 -1.24
C LEU A 41 2.74 4.10 -2.72
N LEU A 42 3.24 3.06 -3.38
CA LEU A 42 2.94 2.83 -4.80
C LEU A 42 1.45 2.55 -5.02
N LYS A 43 0.81 1.80 -4.12
CA LYS A 43 -0.65 1.55 -4.17
C LYS A 43 -1.47 2.83 -4.01
N ASN A 44 -1.12 3.65 -3.00
CA ASN A 44 -1.81 4.91 -2.75
C ASN A 44 -1.56 5.92 -3.88
N ALA A 45 -0.34 6.02 -4.41
CA ALA A 45 -0.02 6.87 -5.56
C ALA A 45 -0.77 6.41 -6.82
N TRP A 46 -0.89 5.11 -7.04
CA TRP A 46 -1.70 4.56 -8.14
C TRP A 46 -3.17 4.95 -8.02
N ASN A 47 -3.76 4.78 -6.85
CA ASN A 47 -5.15 5.17 -6.60
C ASN A 47 -5.35 6.68 -6.73
N PHE A 48 -4.35 7.49 -6.33
CA PHE A 48 -4.36 8.93 -6.55
C PHE A 48 -4.29 9.30 -8.04
N GLY A 49 -3.76 8.43 -8.89
CA GLY A 49 -3.76 8.55 -10.35
C GLY A 49 -5.17 8.73 -10.92
N HIS A 50 -6.21 8.14 -10.31
CA HIS A 50 -7.62 8.35 -10.66
C HIS A 50 -8.00 9.83 -10.51
N VAL A 51 -7.64 10.47 -9.41
CA VAL A 51 -7.90 11.89 -9.16
C VAL A 51 -7.26 12.75 -10.25
N ILE A 52 -5.98 12.49 -10.55
CA ILE A 52 -5.24 13.24 -11.58
C ILE A 52 -5.90 13.06 -12.94
N PHE A 53 -6.20 11.83 -13.34
CA PHE A 53 -6.79 11.52 -14.64
C PHE A 53 -8.12 12.24 -14.84
N PHE A 54 -9.05 12.11 -13.91
CA PHE A 54 -10.38 12.72 -14.04
C PHE A 54 -10.32 14.26 -13.94
N THR A 55 -9.38 14.81 -13.16
CA THR A 55 -9.12 16.25 -13.13
C THR A 55 -8.74 16.76 -14.52
N LEU A 56 -7.74 16.12 -15.13
CA LEU A 56 -7.24 16.51 -16.43
C LEU A 56 -8.30 16.30 -17.52
N LEU A 57 -9.05 15.21 -17.47
CA LEU A 57 -10.15 14.94 -18.38
C LEU A 57 -11.19 16.08 -18.36
N LEU A 58 -11.63 16.49 -17.16
CA LEU A 58 -12.63 17.55 -17.02
C LEU A 58 -12.10 18.94 -17.44
N VAL A 59 -10.82 19.23 -17.19
CA VAL A 59 -10.19 20.45 -17.69
C VAL A 59 -10.23 20.48 -19.23
N VAL A 60 -9.93 19.36 -19.88
CA VAL A 60 -10.01 19.27 -21.36
C VAL A 60 -11.44 19.38 -21.85
N VAL A 61 -12.39 18.68 -21.23
CA VAL A 61 -13.81 18.77 -21.62
C VAL A 61 -14.30 20.21 -21.56
N GLN A 62 -13.92 20.99 -20.55
CA GLN A 62 -14.33 22.39 -20.42
C GLN A 62 -13.68 23.33 -21.45
N TRP A 63 -12.63 22.93 -22.15
CA TRP A 63 -12.11 23.67 -23.29
C TRP A 63 -13.03 23.60 -24.50
N PHE A 64 -13.74 22.49 -24.68
CA PHE A 64 -14.68 22.28 -25.79
C PHE A 64 -16.11 22.61 -25.41
N ILE A 65 -16.51 22.27 -24.18
CA ILE A 65 -17.88 22.42 -23.69
C ILE A 65 -17.86 23.24 -22.39
N PRO A 66 -18.17 24.54 -22.43
CA PRO A 66 -18.17 25.37 -21.24
C PRO A 66 -19.27 24.94 -20.26
N LEU A 67 -18.87 24.37 -19.13
CA LEU A 67 -19.77 23.88 -18.08
C LEU A 67 -20.01 24.97 -17.03
N THR A 68 -20.74 26.01 -17.38
CA THR A 68 -20.92 27.24 -16.57
C THR A 68 -22.16 27.28 -15.69
N ARG A 69 -23.09 26.36 -15.87
CA ARG A 69 -24.37 26.34 -15.15
C ARG A 69 -24.38 25.24 -14.08
N TRP A 70 -25.02 25.48 -12.92
CA TRP A 70 -25.14 24.49 -11.85
C TRP A 70 -25.76 23.15 -12.34
N ARG A 71 -26.71 23.21 -13.30
CA ARG A 71 -27.33 22.00 -13.90
C ARG A 71 -26.30 21.12 -14.61
N HIS A 72 -25.32 21.71 -15.29
CA HIS A 72 -24.22 20.96 -15.93
C HIS A 72 -23.39 20.21 -14.87
N TRP A 73 -23.20 20.82 -13.71
CA TRP A 73 -22.39 20.26 -12.63
C TRP A 73 -23.08 19.08 -11.97
N VAL A 74 -24.40 19.20 -11.69
CA VAL A 74 -25.20 18.08 -11.23
C VAL A 74 -25.17 16.95 -12.27
N GLY A 75 -25.36 17.26 -13.54
CA GLY A 75 -25.33 16.28 -14.63
C GLY A 75 -23.97 15.57 -14.72
N VAL A 76 -22.87 16.32 -14.68
CA VAL A 76 -21.50 15.76 -14.71
C VAL A 76 -21.22 14.92 -13.47
N THR A 77 -21.65 15.36 -12.28
CA THR A 77 -21.48 14.59 -11.04
C THR A 77 -22.26 13.26 -11.11
N LEU A 78 -23.51 13.29 -11.54
CA LEU A 78 -24.31 12.07 -11.69
C LEU A 78 -23.70 11.13 -12.74
N LEU A 79 -23.27 11.69 -13.88
CA LEU A 79 -22.59 10.91 -14.92
C LEU A 79 -21.32 10.26 -14.40
N ALA A 80 -20.50 10.99 -13.63
CA ALA A 80 -19.27 10.47 -13.03
C ALA A 80 -19.55 9.32 -12.04
N LEU A 81 -20.60 9.44 -11.22
CA LEU A 81 -21.02 8.37 -10.31
C LEU A 81 -21.52 7.13 -11.07
N LEU A 82 -22.33 7.32 -12.11
CA LEU A 82 -22.83 6.22 -12.93
C LEU A 82 -21.71 5.52 -13.68
N LEU A 83 -20.82 6.28 -14.34
CA LEU A 83 -19.69 5.71 -15.08
C LEU A 83 -18.66 5.09 -14.13
N GLY A 84 -18.38 5.74 -12.99
CA GLY A 84 -17.49 5.18 -11.97
C GLY A 84 -18.02 3.85 -11.44
N GLY A 85 -19.30 3.78 -11.06
CA GLY A 85 -19.94 2.54 -10.63
C GLY A 85 -19.97 1.46 -11.71
N ALA A 86 -20.28 1.83 -12.96
CA ALA A 86 -20.26 0.90 -14.08
C ALA A 86 -18.83 0.36 -14.36
N LEU A 87 -17.80 1.20 -14.20
CA LEU A 87 -16.40 0.81 -14.34
C LEU A 87 -16.00 -0.21 -13.27
N GLU A 88 -16.40 0.03 -12.01
CA GLU A 88 -16.15 -0.91 -10.90
C GLU A 88 -16.80 -2.26 -11.14
N ILE A 89 -18.04 -2.27 -11.65
CA ILE A 89 -18.74 -3.50 -12.03
C ILE A 89 -17.98 -4.20 -13.17
N ALA A 90 -17.55 -3.47 -14.21
CA ALA A 90 -16.78 -4.04 -15.31
C ALA A 90 -15.43 -4.61 -14.85
N GLN A 91 -14.75 -3.94 -13.94
CA GLN A 91 -13.49 -4.41 -13.35
C GLN A 91 -13.68 -5.69 -12.53
N HIS A 92 -14.82 -5.87 -11.88
CA HIS A 92 -15.15 -7.11 -11.18
C HIS A 92 -15.15 -8.33 -12.12
N PHE A 93 -15.65 -8.17 -13.36
CA PHE A 93 -15.65 -9.25 -14.36
C PHE A 93 -14.25 -9.63 -14.89
N VAL A 94 -13.26 -8.76 -14.73
CA VAL A 94 -11.85 -9.05 -15.07
C VAL A 94 -11.01 -9.47 -13.85
N GLY A 95 -11.68 -9.85 -12.75
CA GLY A 95 -11.02 -10.40 -11.55
C GLY A 95 -10.45 -9.35 -10.58
N ARG A 96 -10.86 -8.07 -10.70
CA ARG A 96 -10.55 -7.04 -9.72
C ARG A 96 -11.66 -6.92 -8.69
N HIS A 97 -11.29 -6.56 -7.46
CA HIS A 97 -12.28 -6.25 -6.44
C HIS A 97 -12.80 -4.83 -6.63
N ALA A 98 -14.12 -4.68 -6.72
CA ALA A 98 -14.77 -3.38 -6.77
C ALA A 98 -14.43 -2.57 -5.51
N SER A 99 -14.05 -1.31 -5.69
CA SER A 99 -13.60 -0.43 -4.62
C SER A 99 -14.37 0.88 -4.60
N TRP A 100 -15.13 1.12 -3.54
CA TRP A 100 -15.77 2.43 -3.33
C TRP A 100 -14.77 3.58 -3.27
N SER A 101 -13.52 3.32 -2.86
CA SER A 101 -12.47 4.33 -2.86
C SER A 101 -12.14 4.83 -4.25
N ASP A 102 -12.23 3.98 -5.28
CA ASP A 102 -11.94 4.36 -6.67
C ASP A 102 -13.06 5.25 -7.23
N VAL A 103 -14.32 4.91 -6.94
CA VAL A 103 -15.47 5.79 -7.27
C VAL A 103 -15.32 7.15 -6.60
N PHE A 104 -14.92 7.18 -5.33
CA PHE A 104 -14.69 8.43 -4.59
C PHE A 104 -13.54 9.25 -5.17
N ASN A 105 -12.43 8.62 -5.53
CA ASN A 105 -11.28 9.27 -6.16
C ASN A 105 -11.63 9.81 -7.55
N ASN A 106 -12.42 9.07 -8.34
CA ASN A 106 -12.94 9.54 -9.62
C ASN A 106 -13.78 10.81 -9.45
N LEU A 107 -14.69 10.81 -8.48
CA LEU A 107 -15.54 11.96 -8.16
C LEU A 107 -14.72 13.16 -7.68
N ALA A 108 -13.74 12.94 -6.82
CA ALA A 108 -12.82 13.98 -6.36
C ALA A 108 -12.07 14.64 -7.53
N GLY A 109 -11.56 13.84 -8.47
CA GLY A 109 -10.92 14.33 -9.68
C GLY A 109 -11.87 15.12 -10.58
N VAL A 110 -13.09 14.60 -10.79
CA VAL A 110 -14.14 15.31 -11.55
C VAL A 110 -14.44 16.67 -10.93
N TRP A 111 -14.64 16.76 -9.63
CA TRP A 111 -14.95 18.01 -8.96
C TRP A 111 -13.77 18.97 -9.00
N LEU A 112 -12.55 18.49 -8.82
CA LEU A 112 -11.36 19.32 -8.93
C LEU A 112 -11.27 19.93 -10.35
N GLY A 113 -11.37 19.12 -11.40
CA GLY A 113 -11.35 19.58 -12.79
C GLY A 113 -12.50 20.52 -13.10
N LEU A 114 -13.72 20.20 -12.62
CA LEU A 114 -14.93 20.99 -12.86
C LEU A 114 -14.83 22.41 -12.28
N PHE A 115 -14.40 22.54 -11.02
CA PHE A 115 -14.41 23.80 -10.28
C PHE A 115 -13.16 24.65 -10.52
N TRP A 116 -12.02 24.04 -10.80
CA TRP A 116 -10.76 24.76 -11.04
C TRP A 116 -10.48 24.98 -12.54
N GLY A 117 -10.98 24.11 -13.40
CA GLY A 117 -10.88 24.25 -14.85
C GLY A 117 -11.55 25.51 -15.39
N GLN A 118 -12.60 25.99 -14.75
CA GLN A 118 -13.31 27.22 -15.12
C GLN A 118 -12.45 28.49 -15.04
N HIS A 119 -11.41 28.50 -14.23
CA HIS A 119 -10.49 29.63 -14.16
C HIS A 119 -9.79 29.90 -15.50
N LEU A 120 -9.65 28.87 -16.34
CA LEU A 120 -9.06 28.97 -17.67
C LEU A 120 -9.95 29.72 -18.67
N SER A 121 -11.26 29.84 -18.40
CA SER A 121 -12.24 30.51 -19.28
C SER A 121 -12.48 31.99 -19.00
N GLY A 122 -11.83 32.59 -18.00
CA GLY A 122 -11.85 34.03 -17.72
C GLY A 122 -13.18 34.63 -17.24
N THR A 123 -14.11 33.79 -16.76
CA THR A 123 -15.41 34.23 -16.21
C THR A 123 -15.33 34.62 -14.74
N GLN A 124 -16.09 35.64 -14.33
CA GLN A 124 -16.29 35.90 -12.90
C GLN A 124 -16.98 34.71 -12.24
N HIS A 125 -16.43 34.25 -11.12
CA HIS A 125 -16.93 33.05 -10.47
C HIS A 125 -18.01 33.39 -9.43
N PRO A 126 -19.24 32.89 -9.59
CA PRO A 126 -20.28 33.02 -8.60
C PRO A 126 -19.92 32.30 -7.28
N ASP A 127 -20.58 32.62 -6.18
CA ASP A 127 -20.26 32.09 -4.85
C ASP A 127 -20.33 30.55 -4.75
N TRP A 128 -21.25 29.93 -5.48
CA TRP A 128 -21.36 28.47 -5.55
C TRP A 128 -20.10 27.81 -6.17
N VAL A 129 -19.36 28.51 -7.05
CA VAL A 129 -18.07 28.03 -7.58
C VAL A 129 -17.01 28.05 -6.49
N ARG A 130 -16.99 29.09 -5.66
CA ARG A 130 -16.07 29.17 -4.52
C ARG A 130 -16.34 28.05 -3.52
N LEU A 131 -17.63 27.81 -3.22
CA LEU A 131 -18.03 26.67 -2.39
C LEU A 131 -17.61 25.34 -3.00
N GLY A 132 -17.82 25.16 -4.31
CA GLY A 132 -17.42 23.94 -5.01
C GLY A 132 -15.90 23.71 -5.00
N ARG A 133 -15.09 24.78 -5.13
CA ARG A 133 -13.64 24.70 -4.98
C ARG A 133 -13.25 24.23 -3.57
N PHE A 134 -13.86 24.82 -2.55
CA PHE A 134 -13.61 24.40 -1.17
C PHE A 134 -13.99 22.94 -0.95
N LEU A 135 -15.18 22.54 -1.38
CA LEU A 135 -15.64 21.14 -1.26
C LEU A 135 -14.76 20.17 -2.04
N SER A 136 -14.27 20.56 -3.24
CA SER A 136 -13.35 19.71 -4.00
C SER A 136 -12.02 19.48 -3.29
N LEU A 137 -11.51 20.49 -2.56
CA LEU A 137 -10.31 20.33 -1.72
C LEU A 137 -10.57 19.39 -0.53
N LEU A 138 -11.75 19.47 0.09
CA LEU A 138 -12.13 18.53 1.15
C LEU A 138 -12.25 17.09 0.63
N LEU A 139 -12.74 16.92 -0.60
CA LEU A 139 -12.86 15.61 -1.24
C LEU A 139 -11.51 14.97 -1.55
N ILE A 140 -10.54 15.75 -2.03
CA ILE A 140 -9.20 15.24 -2.36
C ILE A 140 -8.32 15.01 -1.13
N ALA A 141 -8.59 15.71 -0.02
CA ALA A 141 -7.73 15.69 1.16
C ALA A 141 -7.46 14.28 1.71
N PRO A 142 -8.43 13.35 1.82
CA PRO A 142 -8.17 11.99 2.30
C PRO A 142 -7.22 11.21 1.38
N ALA A 143 -7.42 11.28 0.06
CA ALA A 143 -6.59 10.59 -0.91
C ALA A 143 -5.14 11.12 -0.90
N LEU A 144 -4.98 12.45 -0.86
CA LEU A 144 -3.68 13.10 -0.76
C LEU A 144 -2.99 12.76 0.57
N TRP A 145 -3.75 12.74 1.68
CA TRP A 145 -3.23 12.35 2.99
C TRP A 145 -2.64 10.94 2.99
N LEU A 146 -3.33 9.96 2.40
CA LEU A 146 -2.84 8.59 2.30
C LEU A 146 -1.52 8.49 1.52
N VAL A 147 -1.35 9.28 0.46
CA VAL A 147 -0.08 9.33 -0.31
C VAL A 147 1.02 9.94 0.55
N ILE A 148 0.77 11.09 1.18
CA ILE A 148 1.75 11.78 2.04
C ILE A 148 2.15 10.89 3.22
N GLU A 149 1.18 10.29 3.89
CA GLU A 149 1.42 9.40 5.04
C GLU A 149 2.26 8.19 4.65
N SER A 150 1.92 7.54 3.53
CA SER A 150 2.68 6.37 3.06
C SER A 150 4.08 6.73 2.58
N ALA A 151 4.27 7.91 1.97
CA ALA A 151 5.60 8.41 1.62
C ALA A 151 6.44 8.68 2.87
N TRP A 152 5.85 9.33 3.87
CA TRP A 152 6.51 9.59 5.14
C TRP A 152 6.86 8.29 5.88
N ALA A 153 5.95 7.32 5.87
CA ALA A 153 6.19 5.99 6.42
C ALA A 153 7.39 5.32 5.77
N GLU A 154 7.43 5.28 4.43
CA GLU A 154 8.53 4.65 3.69
C GLU A 154 9.87 5.34 3.96
N VAL A 155 9.90 6.67 4.04
CA VAL A 155 11.13 7.41 4.39
C VAL A 155 11.62 7.05 5.80
N ASN A 156 10.71 6.96 6.78
CA ASN A 156 11.10 6.62 8.16
C ASN A 156 11.59 5.18 8.28
N LEU A 157 10.92 4.22 7.64
CA LEU A 157 11.34 2.82 7.62
C LEU A 157 12.72 2.64 6.97
N ARG A 158 12.98 3.34 5.85
CA ARG A 158 14.31 3.32 5.21
C ARG A 158 15.39 3.96 6.05
N ARG A 159 15.06 5.01 6.83
CA ARG A 159 16.01 5.65 7.75
C ARG A 159 16.33 4.81 8.98
N ALA A 160 15.38 4.00 9.44
CA ALA A 160 15.58 3.09 10.56
C ALA A 160 16.47 1.91 10.20
N PHE A 161 16.57 1.55 8.90
CA PHE A 161 17.42 0.44 8.45
C PHE A 161 18.87 0.59 8.98
N PRO A 162 19.49 -0.45 9.56
CA PRO A 162 19.16 -1.88 9.50
C PRO A 162 18.14 -2.41 10.53
N GLN A 163 17.54 -1.54 11.36
CA GLN A 163 16.40 -1.92 12.16
C GLN A 163 15.21 -2.19 11.22
N LEU A 164 14.71 -3.42 11.23
CA LEU A 164 13.61 -3.83 10.36
C LEU A 164 12.26 -3.53 10.99
N ASN A 165 12.13 -3.78 12.30
CA ASN A 165 10.94 -3.44 13.06
C ASN A 165 11.22 -3.50 14.57
N SER A 166 10.89 -2.44 15.29
CA SER A 166 10.92 -2.36 16.75
C SER A 166 9.54 -2.20 17.38
N PHE A 167 8.49 -2.08 16.54
CA PHE A 167 7.08 -1.83 16.92
C PHE A 167 6.83 -0.52 17.65
N GLU A 168 7.81 0.36 17.77
CA GLU A 168 7.69 1.65 18.45
C GLU A 168 6.82 2.65 17.70
N THR A 169 6.87 2.62 16.37
CA THR A 169 6.14 3.56 15.54
C THR A 169 4.89 2.93 14.91
N ARG A 170 3.86 3.75 14.65
CA ARG A 170 2.69 3.29 13.91
C ARG A 170 3.03 2.77 12.52
N TYR A 171 4.09 3.30 11.89
CA TYR A 171 4.52 2.89 10.54
C TYR A 171 5.08 1.48 10.53
N GLU A 172 5.84 1.11 11.56
CA GLU A 172 6.34 -0.25 11.75
C GLU A 172 5.20 -1.23 11.96
N ARG A 173 4.21 -0.87 12.79
CA ARG A 173 3.03 -1.71 13.06
C ARG A 173 2.16 -1.94 11.82
N GLN A 174 2.04 -0.93 10.95
CA GLN A 174 1.32 -1.04 9.67
C GLN A 174 1.96 -2.04 8.68
N GLN A 175 3.20 -2.48 8.93
CA GLN A 175 3.84 -3.51 8.12
C GLN A 175 3.37 -4.93 8.48
N LEU A 176 2.67 -5.10 9.60
CA LEU A 176 2.08 -6.37 10.00
C LEU A 176 0.84 -6.71 9.17
N VAL A 177 0.79 -7.94 8.69
CA VAL A 177 -0.34 -8.51 7.95
C VAL A 177 -0.69 -9.87 8.52
N PHE A 178 -1.92 -10.06 8.96
CA PHE A 178 -2.42 -11.33 9.50
C PHE A 178 -3.95 -11.43 9.33
N ASN A 179 -4.48 -12.63 9.49
CA ASN A 179 -5.93 -12.84 9.53
C ASN A 179 -6.44 -12.61 10.96
N PRO A 180 -7.28 -11.59 11.24
CA PRO A 180 -7.77 -11.29 12.58
C PRO A 180 -8.68 -12.37 13.17
N GLU A 181 -9.24 -13.29 12.37
CA GLU A 181 -10.00 -14.43 12.85
C GLU A 181 -9.09 -15.52 13.47
N ARG A 182 -7.79 -15.51 13.13
CA ARG A 182 -6.83 -16.53 13.55
C ARG A 182 -5.75 -15.99 14.47
N ILE A 183 -5.54 -14.68 14.49
CA ILE A 183 -4.49 -14.02 15.26
C ILE A 183 -5.05 -12.75 15.89
N ASP A 184 -4.87 -12.64 17.20
CA ASP A 184 -4.97 -11.38 17.92
C ASP A 184 -3.57 -10.80 18.11
N ALA A 185 -3.41 -9.48 17.89
CA ALA A 185 -2.14 -8.78 18.00
C ALA A 185 -2.32 -7.49 18.82
N GLN A 186 -1.64 -7.39 19.94
CA GLN A 186 -1.76 -6.27 20.88
C GLN A 186 -0.38 -5.69 21.22
N LEU A 187 -0.27 -4.36 21.19
CA LEU A 187 0.90 -3.69 21.72
C LEU A 187 0.93 -3.81 23.25
N THR A 188 2.13 -3.99 23.78
CA THR A 188 2.35 -4.04 25.22
C THR A 188 3.70 -3.46 25.60
N ASP A 189 3.75 -2.83 26.75
CA ASP A 189 4.96 -2.36 27.43
C ASP A 189 5.39 -3.31 28.57
N ALA A 190 4.56 -4.29 28.89
CA ALA A 190 4.81 -5.22 29.99
C ALA A 190 5.98 -6.19 29.73
N ILE A 191 6.21 -6.54 28.46
CA ILE A 191 7.27 -7.47 28.03
C ILE A 191 7.88 -6.92 26.75
N ALA A 192 9.00 -6.22 26.85
CA ALA A 192 9.80 -5.70 25.74
C ALA A 192 11.27 -6.04 25.96
N SER A 193 12.03 -6.28 24.88
CA SER A 193 13.44 -6.71 24.98
C SER A 193 14.41 -5.56 24.90
N HIS A 194 14.20 -4.63 24.00
CA HIS A 194 15.15 -3.58 23.66
C HIS A 194 14.56 -2.17 23.67
N SER A 195 13.28 -2.07 23.46
CA SER A 195 12.55 -0.82 23.29
C SER A 195 11.46 -0.68 24.34
N ALA A 196 10.60 0.34 24.24
CA ALA A 196 9.53 0.56 25.21
C ALA A 196 8.35 -0.40 25.00
N GLN A 197 8.20 -0.95 23.80
CA GLN A 197 7.03 -1.76 23.44
C GLN A 197 7.42 -3.00 22.63
N SER A 198 6.58 -4.03 22.72
CA SER A 198 6.60 -5.20 21.84
C SER A 198 5.19 -5.49 21.33
N VAL A 199 5.04 -6.48 20.46
CA VAL A 199 3.72 -6.98 20.07
C VAL A 199 3.49 -8.36 20.65
N GLN A 200 2.43 -8.48 21.46
CA GLN A 200 1.88 -9.76 21.88
C GLN A 200 1.02 -10.32 20.75
N PHE A 201 1.32 -11.54 20.32
CA PHE A 201 0.50 -12.30 19.40
C PHE A 201 -0.18 -13.46 20.14
N THR A 202 -1.47 -13.65 19.85
CA THR A 202 -2.21 -14.84 20.26
C THR A 202 -2.63 -15.61 19.02
N PHE A 203 -2.02 -16.74 18.76
CA PHE A 203 -2.39 -17.65 17.67
C PHE A 203 -3.53 -18.56 18.13
N ALA A 204 -4.63 -18.59 17.37
CA ALA A 204 -5.74 -19.48 17.65
C ALA A 204 -5.36 -20.96 17.42
N ALA A 205 -5.99 -21.86 18.16
CA ALA A 205 -5.91 -23.29 17.89
C ALA A 205 -6.37 -23.63 16.46
N GLY A 206 -5.81 -24.69 15.88
CA GLY A 206 -6.19 -25.21 14.57
C GLY A 206 -5.00 -25.44 13.65
N ASP A 207 -5.30 -25.73 12.39
CA ASP A 207 -4.35 -26.24 11.40
C ASP A 207 -3.29 -25.22 11.00
N TYR A 208 -3.61 -23.92 11.01
CA TYR A 208 -2.69 -22.87 10.63
C TYR A 208 -3.02 -21.52 11.26
N ALA A 209 -2.01 -20.86 11.82
CA ALA A 209 -2.03 -19.45 12.19
C ALA A 209 -0.68 -18.83 11.80
N GLY A 210 -0.70 -17.70 11.08
CA GLY A 210 0.53 -17.07 10.61
C GLY A 210 0.40 -15.58 10.39
N LEU A 211 1.42 -14.85 10.80
CA LEU A 211 1.61 -13.44 10.54
C LEU A 211 2.71 -13.22 9.49
N ARG A 212 2.65 -12.08 8.84
CA ARG A 212 3.66 -11.61 7.90
C ARG A 212 4.01 -10.17 8.23
N LEU A 213 5.30 -9.89 8.25
CA LEU A 213 5.85 -8.55 8.35
C LEU A 213 6.48 -8.18 7.01
N ARG A 214 6.12 -7.01 6.49
CA ARG A 214 6.77 -6.48 5.29
C ARG A 214 8.08 -5.79 5.68
N VAL A 215 9.17 -6.23 5.05
CA VAL A 215 10.54 -5.76 5.32
C VAL A 215 11.25 -5.31 4.03
N CYS A 216 10.49 -4.75 3.08
CA CYS A 216 10.94 -4.42 1.72
C CYS A 216 11.82 -3.15 1.68
N TYR A 217 12.70 -2.95 2.64
CA TYR A 217 13.58 -1.77 2.67
C TYR A 217 15.01 -2.17 2.94
N GLY A 218 15.92 -1.66 2.11
CA GLY A 218 17.33 -1.89 2.22
C GLY A 218 17.85 -3.16 1.54
N ASP A 219 19.14 -3.23 1.41
CA ASP A 219 19.87 -4.38 0.89
C ASP A 219 20.52 -5.14 2.05
N TRP A 220 20.19 -6.41 2.20
CA TRP A 220 20.66 -7.25 3.29
C TRP A 220 22.05 -7.84 3.03
N SER A 221 22.65 -7.65 1.83
CA SER A 221 23.91 -8.30 1.44
C SER A 221 25.12 -7.87 2.26
N GLY A 222 25.07 -6.71 2.92
CA GLY A 222 26.15 -6.18 3.76
C GLY A 222 26.13 -6.65 5.22
N TYR A 223 25.20 -7.55 5.60
CA TYR A 223 25.00 -7.99 6.97
C TYR A 223 25.31 -9.47 7.13
N GLU A 224 25.69 -9.85 8.35
CA GLU A 224 26.04 -11.23 8.65
C GLU A 224 24.81 -12.07 9.04
N ARG A 225 23.87 -11.47 9.79
CA ARG A 225 22.72 -12.18 10.33
C ARG A 225 21.48 -11.31 10.49
N LEU A 226 20.32 -11.96 10.40
CA LEU A 226 19.05 -11.48 10.90
C LEU A 226 18.93 -11.86 12.36
N ALA A 227 18.58 -10.91 13.22
CA ALA A 227 18.30 -11.11 14.63
C ALA A 227 16.88 -10.69 14.99
N MET A 228 16.24 -11.40 15.92
CA MET A 228 14.93 -11.03 16.48
C MET A 228 14.77 -11.60 17.88
N ASP A 229 14.01 -10.93 18.72
CA ASP A 229 13.76 -11.31 20.09
C ASP A 229 12.31 -11.81 20.21
N LEU A 230 12.15 -13.07 20.67
CA LEU A 230 10.87 -13.72 20.85
C LEU A 230 10.72 -14.15 22.32
N PHE A 231 9.57 -13.86 22.94
CA PHE A 231 9.30 -14.29 24.30
C PHE A 231 8.12 -15.27 24.33
N ASN A 232 8.34 -16.42 24.94
CA ASN A 232 7.29 -17.40 25.20
C ASN A 232 6.90 -17.32 26.68
N PRO A 233 5.67 -16.90 27.04
CA PRO A 233 5.24 -16.78 28.43
C PRO A 233 4.90 -18.12 29.06
N ASP A 234 4.69 -19.17 28.26
CA ASP A 234 4.28 -20.49 28.75
C ASP A 234 5.49 -21.34 29.09
N ALA A 235 5.34 -22.25 30.04
CA ALA A 235 6.36 -23.26 30.39
C ALA A 235 6.56 -24.29 29.26
N GLU A 236 5.52 -24.54 28.47
CA GLU A 236 5.55 -25.46 27.35
C GLU A 236 6.24 -24.82 26.13
N PRO A 237 7.20 -25.48 25.49
CA PRO A 237 7.82 -24.96 24.28
C PRO A 237 6.81 -24.68 23.17
N LEU A 238 7.04 -23.61 22.42
CA LEU A 238 6.19 -23.19 21.30
C LEU A 238 6.90 -23.46 19.98
N PRO A 239 6.40 -24.38 19.15
CA PRO A 239 6.93 -24.55 17.79
C PRO A 239 6.41 -23.44 16.87
N LEU A 240 7.32 -22.75 16.19
CA LEU A 240 7.04 -21.77 15.14
C LEU A 240 7.89 -22.10 13.91
N VAL A 241 7.50 -21.56 12.78
CA VAL A 241 8.32 -21.57 11.57
C VAL A 241 8.57 -20.12 11.13
N LEU A 242 9.84 -19.76 11.00
CA LEU A 242 10.27 -18.54 10.36
C LEU A 242 10.34 -18.76 8.85
N ARG A 243 9.72 -17.87 8.10
CA ARG A 243 9.72 -17.83 6.65
C ARG A 243 10.29 -16.51 6.17
N LEU A 244 11.13 -16.55 5.12
CA LEU A 244 11.57 -15.35 4.41
C LEU A 244 11.41 -15.56 2.90
N SER A 245 10.99 -14.51 2.21
CA SER A 245 10.84 -14.54 0.76
C SER A 245 11.24 -13.20 0.12
N ASP A 246 11.75 -13.30 -1.09
CA ASP A 246 12.05 -12.18 -1.96
C ASP A 246 10.91 -11.94 -2.96
N VAL A 247 10.97 -10.83 -3.68
CA VAL A 247 9.97 -10.44 -4.68
C VAL A 247 9.81 -11.49 -5.80
N ILE A 248 10.88 -12.23 -6.15
CA ILE A 248 10.79 -13.28 -7.17
C ILE A 248 9.87 -14.40 -6.69
N HIS A 249 10.09 -14.88 -5.46
CA HIS A 249 9.21 -15.89 -4.85
C HIS A 249 7.77 -15.40 -4.75
N ASP A 250 7.59 -14.17 -4.28
CA ASP A 250 6.28 -13.60 -3.98
C ASP A 250 5.44 -13.39 -5.25
N ARG A 251 6.06 -13.17 -6.41
CA ARG A 251 5.41 -13.07 -7.72
C ARG A 251 5.34 -14.41 -8.47
N GLY A 252 6.02 -15.41 -7.96
CA GLY A 252 6.10 -16.74 -8.56
C GLY A 252 4.97 -17.68 -8.11
N SER A 253 5.23 -18.98 -8.23
CA SER A 253 4.28 -20.05 -7.90
C SER A 253 4.12 -20.32 -6.40
N ASN A 254 4.74 -19.54 -5.53
CA ASN A 254 4.75 -19.71 -4.07
C ASN A 254 5.26 -21.12 -3.62
N SER A 255 6.23 -21.68 -4.37
CA SER A 255 6.80 -22.99 -4.08
C SER A 255 7.54 -23.01 -2.75
N TYR A 256 7.30 -24.05 -1.94
CA TYR A 256 7.99 -24.24 -0.67
C TYR A 256 9.53 -24.25 -0.81
N ASN A 257 10.03 -24.82 -1.91
CA ASN A 257 11.46 -24.95 -2.18
C ASN A 257 12.12 -23.70 -2.76
N ASP A 258 11.38 -22.62 -2.96
CA ASP A 258 11.87 -21.36 -3.53
C ASP A 258 11.95 -20.23 -2.49
N ARG A 259 11.95 -20.56 -1.20
CA ARG A 259 11.99 -19.61 -0.10
C ARG A 259 12.78 -20.18 1.09
N PHE A 260 13.14 -19.31 2.03
CA PHE A 260 13.70 -19.74 3.31
C PHE A 260 12.60 -20.19 4.27
N ASN A 261 12.80 -21.35 4.93
CA ASN A 261 11.96 -21.82 6.02
C ASN A 261 12.87 -22.41 7.08
N ARG A 262 12.65 -22.04 8.35
CA ARG A 262 13.39 -22.56 9.51
C ARG A 262 12.42 -22.84 10.66
N ALA A 263 12.42 -24.07 11.14
CA ALA A 263 11.71 -24.42 12.36
C ALA A 263 12.41 -23.76 13.57
N LEU A 264 11.61 -23.17 14.44
CA LEU A 264 12.00 -22.60 15.73
C LEU A 264 11.25 -23.34 16.82
N LEU A 265 11.91 -23.58 17.95
CA LEU A 265 11.28 -24.10 19.16
C LEU A 265 11.55 -23.11 20.28
N LEU A 266 10.59 -22.24 20.56
CA LEU A 266 10.72 -21.21 21.58
C LEU A 266 10.61 -21.87 22.97
N GLN A 267 11.68 -21.81 23.75
CA GLN A 267 11.69 -22.19 25.15
C GLN A 267 10.94 -21.14 25.98
N SER A 268 10.54 -21.49 27.21
CA SER A 268 9.97 -20.52 28.14
C SER A 268 10.90 -19.33 28.36
N GLY A 269 10.38 -18.12 28.37
CA GLY A 269 11.13 -16.88 28.51
C GLY A 269 11.65 -16.33 27.17
N TRP A 270 12.73 -15.51 27.21
CA TRP A 270 13.31 -14.88 26.06
C TRP A 270 14.12 -15.85 25.19
N ASN A 271 13.91 -15.77 23.88
CA ASN A 271 14.61 -16.52 22.85
C ASN A 271 15.19 -15.52 21.83
N GLN A 272 16.50 -15.40 21.77
CA GLN A 272 17.18 -14.63 20.74
C GLN A 272 17.39 -15.51 19.50
N VAL A 273 16.71 -15.20 18.43
CA VAL A 273 16.78 -15.94 17.17
C VAL A 273 17.75 -15.25 16.24
N HIS A 274 18.81 -15.97 15.86
CA HIS A 274 19.80 -15.52 14.88
C HIS A 274 19.76 -16.42 13.64
N VAL A 275 19.76 -15.83 12.45
CA VAL A 275 19.78 -16.53 11.18
C VAL A 275 20.86 -15.93 10.29
N ALA A 276 21.82 -16.74 9.86
CA ALA A 276 22.87 -16.27 8.96
C ALA A 276 22.28 -15.82 7.60
N ILE A 277 22.70 -14.68 7.10
CA ILE A 277 22.25 -14.18 5.78
C ILE A 277 22.70 -15.13 4.66
N ALA A 278 23.82 -15.79 4.83
CA ALA A 278 24.29 -16.82 3.89
C ALA A 278 23.29 -17.98 3.74
N ASP A 279 22.69 -18.44 4.85
CA ASP A 279 21.69 -19.52 4.86
C ASP A 279 20.41 -19.07 4.15
N ILE A 280 19.99 -17.82 4.39
CA ILE A 280 18.83 -17.22 3.72
C ILE A 280 19.09 -17.16 2.20
N LYS A 281 20.26 -16.68 1.79
CA LYS A 281 20.64 -16.54 0.38
C LYS A 281 20.65 -17.87 -0.36
N GLN A 282 21.11 -18.94 0.28
CA GLN A 282 21.26 -20.26 -0.34
C GLN A 282 20.03 -21.15 -0.23
N SER A 283 18.99 -20.72 0.47
CA SER A 283 17.83 -21.57 0.78
C SER A 283 16.97 -22.00 -0.41
N PRO A 284 16.74 -21.19 -1.47
CA PRO A 284 16.05 -21.67 -2.66
C PRO A 284 16.85 -22.78 -3.39
N LYS A 285 16.18 -23.87 -3.77
CA LYS A 285 16.86 -25.03 -4.36
C LYS A 285 17.47 -24.78 -5.75
N HIS A 286 16.90 -23.87 -6.53
CA HIS A 286 17.24 -23.70 -7.94
C HIS A 286 17.78 -22.32 -8.29
N ARG A 287 17.94 -21.44 -7.29
CA ARG A 287 18.48 -20.08 -7.44
C ARG A 287 19.04 -19.58 -6.11
N SER A 288 19.72 -18.46 -6.11
CA SER A 288 20.00 -17.70 -4.89
C SER A 288 18.88 -16.70 -4.62
N MET A 289 18.53 -16.51 -3.33
CA MET A 289 17.58 -15.46 -2.92
C MET A 289 18.19 -14.08 -3.15
N GLN A 290 17.39 -13.16 -3.67
CA GLN A 290 17.82 -11.78 -3.90
C GLN A 290 17.71 -10.97 -2.60
N LEU A 291 18.84 -10.72 -1.97
CA LEU A 291 18.92 -10.04 -0.66
C LEU A 291 18.50 -8.57 -0.71
N ASN A 292 18.59 -7.91 -1.84
CA ASN A 292 18.14 -6.54 -2.05
C ASN A 292 16.63 -6.42 -2.32
N THR A 293 15.94 -7.53 -2.48
CA THR A 293 14.49 -7.60 -2.71
C THR A 293 13.76 -8.49 -1.71
N LEU A 294 14.40 -8.82 -0.58
CA LEU A 294 13.72 -9.46 0.54
C LEU A 294 12.56 -8.59 1.01
N CYS A 295 11.37 -9.16 1.05
CA CYS A 295 10.16 -8.38 1.23
C CYS A 295 9.24 -8.89 2.35
N ASN A 296 9.24 -10.17 2.62
CA ASN A 296 8.34 -10.75 3.60
C ASN A 296 9.09 -11.62 4.61
N LEU A 297 8.89 -11.30 5.88
CA LEU A 297 9.23 -12.13 7.02
C LEU A 297 7.94 -12.67 7.61
N GLY A 298 7.78 -13.98 7.68
CA GLY A 298 6.61 -14.64 8.24
C GLY A 298 6.95 -15.46 9.46
N LEU A 299 6.07 -15.46 10.45
CA LEU A 299 6.07 -16.41 11.56
C LEU A 299 4.72 -17.15 11.54
N PHE A 300 4.75 -18.45 11.57
CA PHE A 300 3.53 -19.25 11.60
C PHE A 300 3.68 -20.51 12.46
N ALA A 301 2.56 -21.00 12.92
CA ALA A 301 2.43 -22.31 13.56
C ALA A 301 1.37 -23.14 12.83
N SER A 302 1.53 -24.46 12.84
CA SER A 302 0.55 -25.43 12.36
C SER A 302 0.15 -26.37 13.49
N ASP A 303 -1.06 -26.91 13.38
CA ASP A 303 -1.60 -27.97 14.25
C ASP A 303 -1.60 -27.64 15.78
N LEU A 304 -1.82 -26.34 16.09
CA LEU A 304 -1.93 -25.89 17.47
C LEU A 304 -3.16 -26.49 18.14
N LYS A 305 -2.95 -27.27 19.23
CA LYS A 305 -4.03 -27.90 19.99
C LYS A 305 -4.81 -26.92 20.86
N GLN A 306 -4.18 -25.81 21.23
CA GLN A 306 -4.76 -24.71 22.02
C GLN A 306 -4.21 -23.37 21.51
N ALA A 307 -4.89 -22.29 21.88
CA ALA A 307 -4.38 -20.94 21.59
C ALA A 307 -3.05 -20.73 22.33
N ARG A 308 -2.06 -20.16 21.63
CA ARG A 308 -0.71 -19.92 22.17
C ARG A 308 -0.33 -18.45 22.01
N ARG A 309 0.30 -17.91 23.04
CA ARG A 309 0.81 -16.54 23.06
C ARG A 309 2.32 -16.51 22.91
N PHE A 310 2.81 -15.48 22.25
CA PHE A 310 4.22 -15.09 22.26
C PHE A 310 4.35 -13.60 22.00
N TYR A 311 5.53 -13.06 22.28
CA TYR A 311 5.84 -11.67 22.04
C TYR A 311 6.98 -11.59 21.04
N LEU A 312 6.93 -10.59 20.17
CA LEU A 312 7.95 -10.34 19.15
C LEU A 312 8.42 -8.90 19.29
N ASP A 313 9.74 -8.75 19.27
CA ASP A 313 10.39 -7.45 19.38
C ASP A 313 11.72 -7.43 18.59
N ASN A 314 12.23 -6.22 18.31
CA ASN A 314 13.60 -5.95 17.94
C ASN A 314 14.11 -6.78 16.76
N ILE A 315 13.43 -6.70 15.62
CA ILE A 315 13.83 -7.36 14.37
C ILE A 315 14.84 -6.47 13.66
N ARG A 316 16.07 -6.97 13.46
CA ARG A 316 17.19 -6.18 12.92
C ARG A 316 18.17 -7.03 12.14
N LEU A 317 19.02 -6.36 11.35
CA LEU A 317 20.20 -6.97 10.74
C LEU A 317 21.46 -6.56 11.53
N GLU A 318 22.37 -7.51 11.63
CA GLU A 318 23.67 -7.35 12.30
C GLU A 318 24.81 -7.76 11.40
#